data_d2bce320bf8a09ec01f800b6610c27cb
#
_entry.id   d2bce320bf8a09ec01f800b6610c27cb
#
_cell.length_a   1.000
_cell.length_b   1.000
_cell.length_c   1.000
_cell.angle_alpha   90.00
_cell.angle_beta   90.00
_cell.angle_gamma   90.00
#
_symmetry.space_group_name_H-M   'P 1'
#
loop_
_entity.id
_entity.type
_entity.pdbx_description
1 polymer ?
#
loop_
_entity_poly.entity_id
_entity_poly.type
_entity_poly.pdbx_seq_one_letter_code
_entity_poly.pdbx_strand_id
1 'polypeptide(L)'
;MSCWRDEIFGPVAAIAAFDTEAEAVSAANDSDRGLAGFFYSRDYAQIWRVARELECGMVGVNDVGVSTPETPFGGYKTSGIGKEGSSMGLDEYSNVKLIDFGGL
;
A
#
# COMPACT_ATOMS: atom_id res chain seq x y z
N MET A 1 -18.98 -13.95 5.37
CA MET A 1 -18.20 -15.22 5.32
C MET A 1 -16.79 -14.88 5.79
N SER A 2 -16.14 -15.73 6.58
CA SER A 2 -14.77 -15.50 7.11
C SER A 2 -13.75 -15.26 6.00
N CYS A 3 -13.85 -15.98 4.90
CA CYS A 3 -12.96 -15.81 3.73
C CYS A 3 -12.97 -14.41 3.10
N TRP A 4 -13.86 -13.52 3.52
CA TRP A 4 -13.90 -12.12 3.10
C TRP A 4 -13.10 -11.20 4.03
N ARG A 5 -12.90 -11.61 5.27
CA ARG A 5 -12.22 -10.83 6.31
C ARG A 5 -10.86 -11.39 6.69
N ASP A 6 -10.74 -12.71 6.67
CA ASP A 6 -9.53 -13.40 7.08
C ASP A 6 -8.60 -13.64 5.89
N GLU A 7 -7.32 -13.53 6.10
CA GLU A 7 -6.32 -13.94 5.13
C GLU A 7 -6.34 -15.46 4.99
N ILE A 8 -6.66 -15.95 3.79
CA ILE A 8 -6.86 -17.40 3.57
C ILE A 8 -5.53 -18.13 3.42
N PHE A 9 -4.54 -17.48 2.82
CA PHE A 9 -3.22 -18.05 2.49
C PHE A 9 -3.30 -19.41 1.78
N GLY A 10 -4.19 -19.52 0.78
CA GLY A 10 -4.47 -20.75 0.06
C GLY A 10 -5.13 -20.50 -1.30
N PRO A 11 -5.49 -21.53 -2.04
CA PRO A 11 -5.98 -21.44 -3.42
C PRO A 11 -7.47 -21.01 -3.50
N VAL A 12 -7.83 -19.95 -2.80
CA VAL A 12 -9.18 -19.39 -2.79
C VAL A 12 -9.09 -17.91 -3.10
N ALA A 13 -9.83 -17.43 -4.10
CA ALA A 13 -10.01 -16.03 -4.41
C ALA A 13 -11.43 -15.61 -4.04
N ALA A 14 -11.57 -14.66 -3.12
CA ALA A 14 -12.85 -14.00 -2.84
C ALA A 14 -13.09 -12.94 -3.93
N ILE A 15 -14.22 -13.05 -4.64
CA ILE A 15 -14.55 -12.17 -5.76
C ILE A 15 -15.87 -11.48 -5.46
N ALA A 16 -15.93 -10.16 -5.65
CA ALA A 16 -17.15 -9.36 -5.60
C ALA A 16 -17.31 -8.54 -6.88
N ALA A 17 -18.54 -8.36 -7.31
CA ALA A 17 -18.89 -7.40 -8.34
C ALA A 17 -19.14 -6.02 -7.70
N PHE A 18 -18.96 -4.97 -8.49
CA PHE A 18 -19.31 -3.59 -8.13
C PHE A 18 -19.87 -2.89 -9.36
N ASP A 19 -20.68 -1.86 -9.13
CA ASP A 19 -21.31 -1.09 -10.22
C ASP A 19 -20.63 0.26 -10.43
N THR A 20 -19.95 0.80 -9.43
CA THR A 20 -19.29 2.11 -9.50
C THR A 20 -17.86 2.07 -8.97
N GLU A 21 -17.02 3.00 -9.44
CA GLU A 21 -15.66 3.19 -8.96
C GLU A 21 -15.62 3.45 -7.44
N ALA A 22 -16.51 4.30 -6.94
CA ALA A 22 -16.56 4.63 -5.52
C ALA A 22 -16.88 3.39 -4.65
N GLU A 23 -17.75 2.52 -5.13
CA GLU A 23 -18.09 1.27 -4.47
C GLU A 23 -16.89 0.31 -4.45
N ALA A 24 -16.18 0.20 -5.57
CA ALA A 24 -14.96 -0.62 -5.66
C ALA A 24 -13.87 -0.14 -4.69
N VAL A 25 -13.59 1.16 -4.66
CA VAL A 25 -12.60 1.76 -3.76
C VAL A 25 -13.00 1.60 -2.30
N SER A 26 -14.27 1.85 -1.98
CA SER A 26 -14.79 1.66 -0.62
C SER A 26 -14.66 0.21 -0.15
N ALA A 27 -15.00 -0.75 -1.01
CA ALA A 27 -14.87 -2.17 -0.70
C ALA A 27 -13.41 -2.61 -0.55
N ALA A 28 -12.51 -2.08 -1.39
CA ALA A 28 -11.07 -2.34 -1.29
C ALA A 28 -10.47 -1.79 0.01
N ASN A 29 -10.95 -0.65 0.48
CA ASN A 29 -10.48 0.00 1.71
C ASN A 29 -11.15 -0.56 2.98
N ASP A 30 -12.24 -1.32 2.87
CA ASP A 30 -12.90 -2.00 4.01
C ASP A 30 -12.09 -3.22 4.48
N SER A 31 -10.85 -2.95 4.88
CA SER A 31 -9.89 -3.94 5.39
C SER A 31 -8.99 -3.31 6.44
N ASP A 32 -8.56 -4.10 7.41
CA ASP A 32 -7.52 -3.72 8.36
C ASP A 32 -6.10 -3.88 7.78
N ARG A 33 -5.99 -4.36 6.55
CA ARG A 33 -4.75 -4.54 5.79
C ARG A 33 -4.59 -3.44 4.76
N GLY A 34 -3.34 -3.14 4.40
CA GLY A 34 -3.03 -2.12 3.42
C GLY A 34 -1.60 -2.22 2.88
N LEU A 35 -1.15 -3.43 2.51
CA LEU A 35 0.19 -3.61 1.95
C LEU A 35 0.24 -3.15 0.50
N ALA A 36 -0.53 -3.79 -0.36
CA ALA A 36 -0.55 -3.48 -1.78
C ALA A 36 -1.95 -3.61 -2.37
N GLY A 37 -2.29 -2.71 -3.28
CA GLY A 37 -3.49 -2.77 -4.11
C GLY A 37 -3.14 -2.77 -5.58
N PHE A 38 -3.94 -3.46 -6.39
CA PHE A 38 -3.71 -3.55 -7.83
C PHE A 38 -5.00 -3.28 -8.59
N PHE A 39 -4.89 -2.53 -9.68
CA PHE A 39 -6.02 -2.33 -10.57
C PHE A 39 -5.57 -2.08 -12.02
N TYR A 40 -6.51 -2.19 -12.93
CA TYR A 40 -6.28 -2.03 -14.36
C TYR A 40 -7.19 -0.94 -14.92
N SER A 41 -6.63 0.02 -15.63
CA SER A 41 -7.37 1.07 -16.33
C SER A 41 -6.57 1.61 -17.50
N ARG A 42 -7.28 2.19 -18.49
CA ARG A 42 -6.69 2.97 -19.58
C ARG A 42 -7.01 4.45 -19.46
N ASP A 43 -7.84 4.85 -18.52
CA ASP A 43 -8.17 6.24 -18.24
C ASP A 43 -7.16 6.82 -17.25
N TYR A 44 -6.35 7.76 -17.72
CA TYR A 44 -5.31 8.40 -16.91
C TYR A 44 -5.88 9.15 -15.70
N ALA A 45 -7.02 9.82 -15.85
CA ALA A 45 -7.66 10.53 -14.74
C ALA A 45 -8.18 9.56 -13.68
N GLN A 46 -8.75 8.44 -14.09
CA GLN A 46 -9.17 7.37 -13.20
C GLN A 46 -7.96 6.75 -12.48
N ILE A 47 -6.87 6.50 -13.20
CA ILE A 47 -5.65 5.93 -12.62
C ILE A 47 -5.18 6.78 -11.42
N TRP A 48 -5.03 8.09 -11.61
CA TRP A 48 -4.58 8.97 -10.55
C TRP A 48 -5.56 9.08 -9.38
N ARG A 49 -6.85 9.10 -9.66
CA ARG A 49 -7.89 9.19 -8.63
C ARG A 49 -7.90 7.92 -7.78
N VAL A 50 -8.05 6.75 -8.39
CA VAL A 50 -8.10 5.48 -7.69
C VAL A 50 -6.80 5.18 -6.93
N ALA A 51 -5.64 5.44 -7.55
CA ALA A 51 -4.35 5.20 -6.88
C ALA A 51 -4.16 6.04 -5.61
N ARG A 52 -4.76 7.23 -5.54
CA ARG A 52 -4.70 8.08 -4.33
C ARG A 52 -5.71 7.69 -3.25
N GLU A 53 -6.83 7.12 -3.65
CA GLU A 53 -7.91 6.75 -2.75
C GLU A 53 -7.72 5.38 -2.12
N LEU A 54 -6.92 4.51 -2.72
CA LEU A 54 -6.59 3.21 -2.13
C LEU A 54 -5.70 3.38 -0.88
N GLU A 55 -6.17 2.86 0.24
CA GLU A 55 -5.50 2.91 1.55
C GLU A 55 -4.47 1.79 1.71
N CYS A 56 -3.48 1.77 0.82
CA CYS A 56 -2.37 0.84 0.87
C CYS A 56 -1.03 1.53 0.60
N GLY A 57 0.04 0.91 1.04
CA GLY A 57 1.39 1.47 0.93
C GLY A 57 1.98 1.39 -0.48
N MET A 58 1.48 0.47 -1.28
CA MET A 58 1.91 0.28 -2.67
C MET A 58 0.72 0.10 -3.58
N VAL A 59 0.76 0.71 -4.75
CA VAL A 59 -0.29 0.58 -5.78
C VAL A 59 0.33 0.18 -7.10
N GLY A 60 -0.07 -0.97 -7.61
CA GLY A 60 0.26 -1.43 -8.96
C GLY A 60 -0.84 -1.08 -9.94
N VAL A 61 -0.52 -0.33 -10.98
CA VAL A 61 -1.47 0.03 -12.04
C VAL A 61 -1.05 -0.65 -13.33
N ASN A 62 -1.92 -1.51 -13.84
CA ASN A 62 -1.64 -2.32 -15.03
C ASN A 62 -0.39 -3.21 -14.90
N ASP A 63 0.10 -3.38 -13.68
CA ASP A 63 1.29 -4.15 -13.35
C ASP A 63 1.14 -4.74 -11.94
N VAL A 64 1.86 -5.83 -11.66
CA VAL A 64 1.93 -6.49 -10.36
C VAL A 64 3.35 -6.42 -9.75
N GLY A 65 4.31 -5.90 -10.48
CA GLY A 65 5.72 -5.83 -10.11
C GLY A 65 6.05 -4.61 -9.23
N VAL A 66 5.41 -4.47 -8.07
CA VAL A 66 5.61 -3.31 -7.18
C VAL A 66 6.80 -3.45 -6.21
N SER A 67 7.48 -4.59 -6.21
CA SER A 67 8.59 -4.86 -5.29
C SER A 67 9.92 -4.86 -6.05
N THR A 68 10.65 -3.75 -5.97
CA THR A 68 12.02 -3.62 -6.46
C THR A 68 12.90 -2.99 -5.38
N PRO A 69 14.23 -3.24 -5.37
CA PRO A 69 15.12 -2.68 -4.35
C PRO A 69 15.12 -1.15 -4.29
N GLU A 70 14.82 -0.49 -5.41
CA GLU A 70 14.83 0.97 -5.55
C GLU A 70 13.54 1.63 -5.04
N THR A 71 12.47 0.87 -4.87
CA THR A 71 11.18 1.39 -4.45
C THR A 71 10.90 1.12 -2.98
N PRO A 72 10.18 2.02 -2.28
CA PRO A 72 9.81 1.79 -0.89
C PRO A 72 8.76 0.68 -0.80
N PHE A 73 9.10 -0.38 -0.11
CA PHE A 73 8.20 -1.50 0.16
C PHE A 73 7.67 -1.40 1.58
N GLY A 74 6.37 -1.35 1.76
CA GLY A 74 5.72 -1.32 3.06
C GLY A 74 4.26 -0.93 3.00
N GLY A 75 3.52 -1.21 4.08
CA GLY A 75 2.08 -1.09 4.15
C GLY A 75 1.57 0.08 4.98
N TYR A 76 0.25 0.17 4.98
CA TYR A 76 -0.57 0.98 5.89
C TYR A 76 -1.32 0.06 6.86
N LYS A 77 -2.01 0.64 7.80
CA LYS A 77 -2.86 -0.06 8.76
C LYS A 77 -2.06 -1.17 9.47
N THR A 78 -2.62 -2.38 9.65
CA THR A 78 -1.93 -3.50 10.29
C THR A 78 -0.86 -4.17 9.42
N SER A 79 -0.74 -3.78 8.15
CA SER A 79 0.30 -4.30 7.24
C SER A 79 1.70 -3.75 7.52
N GLY A 80 1.85 -2.84 8.47
CA GLY A 80 3.16 -2.44 8.97
C GLY A 80 3.33 -0.94 9.17
N ILE A 81 4.45 -0.61 9.80
CA ILE A 81 4.96 0.74 10.05
C ILE A 81 6.35 0.78 9.42
N GLY A 82 6.68 1.88 8.74
CA GLY A 82 7.98 1.99 8.09
C GLY A 82 8.04 1.38 6.68
N LYS A 83 9.23 1.43 6.09
CA LYS A 83 9.48 0.98 4.73
C LYS A 83 10.79 0.20 4.62
N GLU A 84 10.78 -0.82 3.76
CA GLU A 84 11.97 -1.50 3.27
C GLU A 84 12.37 -0.94 1.91
N GLY A 85 13.59 -1.18 1.47
CA GLY A 85 14.10 -0.72 0.18
C GLY A 85 14.20 0.79 0.07
N SER A 86 14.61 1.28 -1.10
CA SER A 86 14.87 2.69 -1.39
C SER A 86 15.78 3.38 -0.36
N SER A 87 15.89 4.70 -0.40
CA SER A 87 16.54 5.48 0.67
C SER A 87 15.76 5.45 1.99
N MET A 88 14.45 5.25 1.94
CA MET A 88 13.62 5.22 3.13
C MET A 88 13.92 4.01 4.03
N GLY A 89 14.35 2.88 3.45
CA GLY A 89 14.73 1.71 4.23
C GLY A 89 15.92 1.96 5.15
N LEU A 90 16.80 2.89 4.83
CA LEU A 90 17.93 3.25 5.69
C LEU A 90 17.50 4.03 6.93
N ASP A 91 16.42 4.80 6.83
CA ASP A 91 15.89 5.60 7.93
C ASP A 91 15.39 4.70 9.07
N GLU A 92 14.88 3.52 8.76
CA GLU A 92 14.40 2.54 9.74
C GLU A 92 15.52 1.95 10.62
N TYR A 93 16.78 2.03 10.19
CA TYR A 93 17.97 1.56 10.90
C TYR A 93 18.79 2.70 11.49
N SER A 94 18.29 3.93 11.45
CA SER A 94 19.01 5.13 11.84
C SER A 94 18.28 5.96 12.87
N ASN A 95 19.03 6.60 13.77
CA ASN A 95 18.49 7.58 14.69
C ASN A 95 19.09 8.96 14.39
N VAL A 96 18.26 9.96 14.22
CA VAL A 96 18.68 11.34 14.05
C VAL A 96 19.00 11.94 15.42
N LYS A 97 20.21 12.49 15.59
CA LYS A 97 20.64 13.18 16.79
C LYS A 97 21.11 14.59 16.43
N LEU A 98 20.51 15.60 17.05
CA LEU A 98 21.03 16.95 17.06
C LEU A 98 22.09 17.07 18.16
N ILE A 99 23.24 17.63 17.84
CA ILE A 99 24.27 18.02 18.79
C ILE A 99 24.54 19.52 18.57
N ASP A 100 24.29 20.33 19.57
CA ASP A 100 24.53 21.77 19.55
C ASP A 100 25.65 22.11 20.55
N PHE A 101 26.66 22.86 20.11
CA PHE A 101 27.77 23.33 20.93
C PHE A 101 27.68 24.84 21.08
N GLY A 102 27.35 25.30 22.29
CA GLY A 102 27.41 26.70 22.64
C GLY A 102 28.61 27.01 23.56
N GLY A 103 29.07 28.26 23.56
CA GLY A 103 29.95 28.77 24.60
C GLY A 103 31.43 28.38 24.53
N LEU A 104 31.97 28.11 23.30
CA LEU A 104 33.43 28.04 23.08
C LEU A 104 33.98 29.42 22.82
#